data_49818e17b762cfe60c83c99ed83cb8ad
#
_entry.id   49818e17b762cfe60c83c99ed83cb8ad
#
_cell.length_a   1.000
_cell.length_b   1.000
_cell.length_c   1.000
_cell.angle_alpha   90.00
_cell.angle_beta   90.00
_cell.angle_gamma   90.00
#
_symmetry.space_group_name_H-M   'P 1'
#
loop_
_entity.id
_entity.type
_entity.pdbx_description
1 polymer ?
#
loop_
_entity_poly.entity_id
_entity_poly.type
_entity_poly.pdbx_seq_one_letter_code
_entity_poly.pdbx_strand_id
1 'polypeptide(L)'
;MSVVKPRAVFFDWDGTAVYSRKAPADAALSAMRPLLAQGVKLVIVSGTTIENIAGGQLEKCFTPEELKNLYLGLGRGAYNYAFDDEGRPYVFADRLPDREGLLAVHSICFDIHKELLKKYDFPTDIVFSRPNYCKIDLMVSSQRGDQLFLQENELLLLKESLKRHGIEGGLSTLLEMAKTIGASY
;
A
#
# COMPACT_ATOMS: atom_id res chain seq x y z
N MET A 1 -28.65 -7.01 25.40
CA MET A 1 -27.30 -7.31 24.93
C MET A 1 -26.42 -6.09 25.18
N SER A 2 -25.38 -6.20 26.00
CA SER A 2 -24.42 -5.10 26.19
C SER A 2 -23.56 -5.03 24.95
N VAL A 3 -23.64 -3.90 24.23
CA VAL A 3 -22.76 -3.62 23.09
C VAL A 3 -21.36 -3.41 23.66
N VAL A 4 -20.45 -4.32 23.36
CA VAL A 4 -19.04 -4.17 23.77
C VAL A 4 -18.44 -3.06 22.89
N LYS A 5 -18.05 -1.96 23.52
CA LYS A 5 -17.37 -0.87 22.83
C LYS A 5 -15.95 -1.32 22.41
N PRO A 6 -15.57 -1.22 21.14
CA PRO A 6 -14.22 -1.57 20.70
C PRO A 6 -13.20 -0.64 21.36
N ARG A 7 -12.06 -1.18 21.77
CA ARG A 7 -10.93 -0.40 22.31
C ARG A 7 -10.06 0.17 21.20
N ALA A 8 -9.99 -0.52 20.07
CA ALA A 8 -9.26 -0.11 18.88
C ALA A 8 -9.99 -0.58 17.62
N VAL A 9 -9.88 0.18 16.53
CA VAL A 9 -10.40 -0.15 15.20
C VAL A 9 -9.28 0.04 14.20
N PHE A 10 -9.02 -1.01 13.42
CA PHE A 10 -8.04 -0.99 12.32
C PHE A 10 -8.81 -0.98 10.99
N PHE A 11 -8.42 -0.13 10.07
CA PHE A 11 -9.06 -0.05 8.76
C PHE A 11 -8.10 0.46 7.70
N ASP A 12 -8.34 0.05 6.45
CA ASP A 12 -7.62 0.56 5.30
C ASP A 12 -8.21 1.91 4.85
N TRP A 13 -7.40 2.73 4.20
CA TRP A 13 -7.79 4.06 3.76
C TRP A 13 -8.36 4.05 2.35
N ASP A 14 -7.52 3.75 1.36
CA ASP A 14 -7.86 3.83 -0.06
C ASP A 14 -8.78 2.66 -0.48
N GLY A 15 -9.99 2.96 -0.97
CA GLY A 15 -10.98 1.95 -1.34
C GLY A 15 -11.79 1.37 -0.17
N THR A 16 -11.54 1.84 1.06
CA THR A 16 -12.26 1.42 2.27
C THR A 16 -12.86 2.63 3.00
N ALA A 17 -12.04 3.48 3.60
CA ALA A 17 -12.52 4.69 4.26
C ALA A 17 -12.87 5.79 3.27
N VAL A 18 -12.15 5.88 2.17
CA VAL A 18 -12.41 6.74 1.02
C VAL A 18 -12.49 5.92 -0.26
N TYR A 19 -13.31 6.37 -1.21
CA TYR A 19 -13.52 5.65 -2.47
C TYR A 19 -12.21 5.51 -3.29
N SER A 20 -11.41 6.58 -3.33
CA SER A 20 -10.11 6.59 -4.00
C SER A 20 -9.21 7.62 -3.34
N ARG A 21 -7.91 7.60 -3.66
CA ARG A 21 -6.91 8.54 -3.14
C ARG A 21 -7.25 10.01 -3.33
N LYS A 22 -7.99 10.35 -4.40
CA LYS A 22 -8.41 11.73 -4.71
C LYS A 22 -9.85 12.03 -4.27
N ALA A 23 -10.55 11.06 -3.71
CA ALA A 23 -11.90 11.27 -3.23
C ALA A 23 -11.89 12.17 -1.96
N PRO A 24 -12.96 12.97 -1.76
CA PRO A 24 -13.14 13.72 -0.53
C PRO A 24 -13.12 12.82 0.69
N ALA A 25 -12.45 13.24 1.75
CA ALA A 25 -12.31 12.48 2.99
C ALA A 25 -13.33 12.87 4.08
N ASP A 26 -14.17 13.90 3.82
CA ASP A 26 -15.02 14.52 4.83
C ASP A 26 -15.95 13.52 5.55
N ALA A 27 -16.54 12.59 4.81
CA ALA A 27 -17.41 11.56 5.41
C ALA A 27 -16.65 10.64 6.36
N ALA A 28 -15.45 10.18 5.96
CA ALA A 28 -14.58 9.33 6.79
C ALA A 28 -14.11 10.10 8.03
N LEU A 29 -13.63 11.33 7.87
CA LEU A 29 -13.19 12.18 8.98
C LEU A 29 -14.33 12.48 9.96
N SER A 30 -15.53 12.74 9.46
CA SER A 30 -16.72 12.96 10.29
C SER A 30 -17.11 11.72 11.09
N ALA A 31 -16.97 10.53 10.51
CA ALA A 31 -17.24 9.25 11.19
C ALA A 31 -16.16 8.91 12.25
N MET A 32 -14.91 9.28 12.02
CA MET A 32 -13.79 9.04 12.94
C MET A 32 -13.89 9.91 14.21
N ARG A 33 -14.30 11.18 14.07
CA ARG A 33 -14.30 12.17 15.16
C ARG A 33 -14.99 11.69 16.45
N PRO A 34 -16.24 11.19 16.44
CA PRO A 34 -16.91 10.76 17.65
C PRO A 34 -16.24 9.57 18.32
N LEU A 35 -15.55 8.73 17.56
CA LEU A 35 -14.81 7.58 18.09
C LEU A 35 -13.53 8.05 18.81
N LEU A 36 -12.76 8.92 18.16
CA LEU A 36 -11.55 9.53 18.73
C LEU A 36 -11.88 10.31 20.02
N ALA A 37 -12.92 11.14 20.00
CA ALA A 37 -13.38 11.91 21.16
C ALA A 37 -13.81 11.01 22.33
N GLN A 38 -14.24 9.78 22.07
CA GLN A 38 -14.57 8.79 23.09
C GLN A 38 -13.36 7.94 23.53
N GLY A 39 -12.15 8.23 23.06
CA GLY A 39 -10.94 7.50 23.42
C GLY A 39 -10.81 6.14 22.72
N VAL A 40 -11.56 5.87 21.65
CA VAL A 40 -11.34 4.69 20.81
C VAL A 40 -10.10 4.92 19.97
N LYS A 41 -9.14 3.99 20.01
CA LYS A 41 -7.95 4.08 19.18
C LYS A 41 -8.30 3.70 17.75
N LEU A 42 -8.07 4.61 16.81
CA LEU A 42 -8.20 4.37 15.37
C LEU A 42 -6.83 4.18 14.75
N VAL A 43 -6.70 3.13 13.94
CA VAL A 43 -5.44 2.79 13.27
C VAL A 43 -5.72 2.69 11.78
N ILE A 44 -5.23 3.67 11.01
CA ILE A 44 -5.26 3.63 9.56
C ILE A 44 -4.08 2.78 9.07
N VAL A 45 -4.35 1.72 8.31
CA VAL A 45 -3.32 0.86 7.71
C VAL A 45 -3.41 0.97 6.21
N SER A 46 -2.38 1.52 5.55
CA SER A 46 -2.42 1.70 4.10
C SER A 46 -1.05 1.54 3.45
N GLY A 47 -1.05 1.18 2.18
CA GLY A 47 0.16 1.18 1.33
C GLY A 47 0.61 2.57 0.89
N THR A 48 -0.15 3.63 1.20
CA THR A 48 0.15 5.02 0.81
C THR A 48 1.08 5.71 1.80
N THR A 49 1.43 6.96 1.52
CA THR A 49 2.22 7.84 2.39
C THR A 49 1.32 8.81 3.13
N ILE A 50 1.84 9.47 4.17
CA ILE A 50 1.07 10.41 5.00
C ILE A 50 0.53 11.59 4.18
N GLU A 51 1.26 12.05 3.17
CA GLU A 51 0.86 13.14 2.29
C GLU A 51 -0.39 12.81 1.46
N ASN A 52 -0.72 11.54 1.31
CA ASN A 52 -1.91 11.08 0.59
C ASN A 52 -3.12 10.81 1.50
N ILE A 53 -2.95 10.85 2.81
CA ILE A 53 -4.06 10.70 3.75
C ILE A 53 -4.71 12.09 3.94
N ALA A 54 -5.99 12.21 3.61
CA ALA A 54 -6.73 13.47 3.70
C ALA A 54 -6.00 14.68 3.05
N GLY A 55 -5.33 14.42 1.91
CA GLY A 55 -4.56 15.46 1.20
C GLY A 55 -3.33 15.96 1.96
N GLY A 56 -2.75 15.18 2.86
CA GLY A 56 -1.60 15.56 3.68
C GLY A 56 -1.91 16.57 4.77
N GLN A 57 -3.18 16.65 5.19
CA GLN A 57 -3.61 17.63 6.20
C GLN A 57 -4.41 16.95 7.33
N LEU A 58 -4.17 15.66 7.56
CA LEU A 58 -4.93 14.89 8.53
C LEU A 58 -4.87 15.51 9.94
N GLU A 59 -3.71 16.03 10.33
CA GLU A 59 -3.50 16.71 11.61
C GLU A 59 -4.35 17.97 11.80
N LYS A 60 -4.77 18.60 10.69
CA LYS A 60 -5.64 19.81 10.74
C LYS A 60 -7.12 19.46 10.83
N CYS A 61 -7.46 18.19 10.62
CA CYS A 61 -8.85 17.74 10.62
C CYS A 61 -9.37 17.41 12.02
N PHE A 62 -8.49 17.30 13.01
CA PHE A 62 -8.80 16.86 14.37
C PHE A 62 -8.14 17.78 15.41
N THR A 63 -8.65 17.78 16.63
CA THR A 63 -7.98 18.44 17.75
C THR A 63 -6.79 17.60 18.25
N PRO A 64 -5.78 18.20 18.91
CA PRO A 64 -4.69 17.44 19.51
C PRO A 64 -5.15 16.30 20.43
N GLU A 65 -6.22 16.52 21.19
CA GLU A 65 -6.79 15.49 22.07
C GLU A 65 -7.39 14.30 21.30
N GLU A 66 -8.04 14.54 20.16
CA GLU A 66 -8.54 13.50 19.28
C GLU A 66 -7.37 12.72 18.65
N LEU A 67 -6.32 13.43 18.21
CA LEU A 67 -5.14 12.86 17.56
C LEU A 67 -4.33 11.93 18.47
N LYS A 68 -4.38 12.07 19.79
CA LYS A 68 -3.77 11.12 20.75
C LYS A 68 -4.30 9.68 20.61
N ASN A 69 -5.47 9.52 20.00
CA ASN A 69 -6.11 8.23 19.77
C ASN A 69 -5.98 7.76 18.30
N LEU A 70 -5.28 8.51 17.45
CA LEU A 70 -5.08 8.18 16.05
C LEU A 70 -3.67 7.67 15.78
N TYR A 71 -3.57 6.56 15.05
CA TYR A 71 -2.32 5.95 14.64
C TYR A 71 -2.35 5.63 13.14
N LEU A 72 -1.19 5.70 12.49
CA LEU A 72 -1.08 5.38 11.07
C LEU A 72 0.02 4.33 10.87
N GLY A 73 -0.31 3.24 10.18
CA GLY A 73 0.66 2.25 9.66
C GLY A 73 0.73 2.38 8.14
N LEU A 74 1.70 3.13 7.64
CA LEU A 74 1.78 3.54 6.25
C LEU A 74 2.94 2.89 5.50
N GLY A 75 2.90 3.00 4.16
CA GLY A 75 3.94 2.44 3.30
C GLY A 75 4.09 0.92 3.45
N ARG A 76 2.98 0.19 3.63
CA ARG A 76 2.97 -1.25 3.93
C ARG A 76 3.74 -1.60 5.21
N GLY A 77 3.59 -0.76 6.25
CA GLY A 77 4.24 -0.94 7.54
C GLY A 77 5.66 -0.38 7.64
N ALA A 78 6.14 0.33 6.59
CA ALA A 78 7.42 1.02 6.64
C ALA A 78 7.50 2.04 7.76
N TYR A 79 6.43 2.82 7.93
CA TYR A 79 6.37 3.89 8.91
C TYR A 79 5.11 3.80 9.76
N ASN A 80 5.28 3.87 11.07
CA ASN A 80 4.19 3.90 12.02
C ASN A 80 4.19 5.25 12.73
N TYR A 81 3.11 6.00 12.57
CA TYR A 81 2.96 7.36 13.10
C TYR A 81 2.02 7.38 14.30
N ALA A 82 2.36 8.24 15.24
CA ALA A 82 1.48 8.77 16.27
C ALA A 82 1.52 10.29 16.22
N PHE A 83 0.78 10.96 17.10
CA PHE A 83 0.73 12.42 17.19
C PHE A 83 1.15 12.86 18.59
N ASP A 84 1.93 13.94 18.65
CA ASP A 84 2.38 14.54 19.89
C ASP A 84 1.27 15.41 20.56
N ASP A 85 1.58 16.04 21.69
CA ASP A 85 0.63 16.85 22.43
C ASP A 85 0.18 18.11 21.67
N GLU A 86 0.92 18.54 20.67
CA GLU A 86 0.57 19.64 19.77
C GLU A 86 -0.15 19.17 18.50
N GLY A 87 -0.39 17.85 18.36
CA GLY A 87 -1.04 17.25 17.20
C GLY A 87 -0.13 17.08 15.98
N ARG A 88 1.19 17.13 16.14
CA ARG A 88 2.14 16.93 15.05
C ARG A 88 2.45 15.44 14.88
N PRO A 89 2.43 14.91 13.64
CA PRO A 89 2.77 13.51 13.41
C PRO A 89 4.27 13.26 13.65
N TYR A 90 4.58 12.14 14.29
CA TYR A 90 5.95 11.63 14.43
C TYR A 90 5.99 10.12 14.20
N VAL A 91 7.12 9.63 13.69
CA VAL A 91 7.35 8.18 13.52
C VAL A 91 7.80 7.61 14.87
N PHE A 92 6.98 6.76 15.46
CA PHE A 92 7.33 6.08 16.72
C PHE A 92 7.96 4.70 16.49
N ALA A 93 7.77 4.12 15.29
CA ALA A 93 8.42 2.89 14.86
C ALA A 93 8.50 2.85 13.34
N ASP A 94 9.61 2.37 12.81
CA ASP A 94 9.78 2.04 11.40
C ASP A 94 10.21 0.58 11.22
N ARG A 95 10.05 0.09 10.00
CA ARG A 95 10.50 -1.24 9.57
C ARG A 95 11.11 -1.12 8.19
N LEU A 96 12.17 -0.36 8.13
CA LEU A 96 12.93 -0.20 6.91
C LEU A 96 13.99 -1.29 6.83
N PRO A 97 14.20 -1.90 5.66
CA PRO A 97 15.38 -2.72 5.45
C PRO A 97 16.64 -1.84 5.57
N ASP A 98 17.72 -2.43 5.98
CA ASP A 98 19.01 -1.79 5.84
C ASP A 98 19.38 -1.62 4.35
N ARG A 99 20.52 -0.97 4.10
CA ARG A 99 20.97 -0.69 2.73
C ARG A 99 21.16 -1.98 1.92
N GLU A 100 21.69 -3.01 2.53
CA GLU A 100 21.96 -4.29 1.86
C GLU A 100 20.66 -5.02 1.53
N GLY A 101 19.74 -5.09 2.49
CA GLY A 101 18.42 -5.67 2.28
C GLY A 101 17.61 -4.93 1.21
N LEU A 102 17.69 -3.59 1.17
CA LEU A 102 17.02 -2.82 0.11
C LEU A 102 17.62 -3.12 -1.27
N LEU A 103 18.95 -3.18 -1.37
CA LEU A 103 19.63 -3.54 -2.62
C LEU A 103 19.32 -4.97 -3.06
N ALA A 104 19.23 -5.92 -2.13
CA ALA A 104 18.81 -7.29 -2.44
C ALA A 104 17.40 -7.32 -3.03
N VAL A 105 16.43 -6.63 -2.41
CA VAL A 105 15.06 -6.51 -2.95
C VAL A 105 15.04 -5.92 -4.36
N HIS A 106 15.84 -4.87 -4.60
CA HIS A 106 15.94 -4.25 -5.93
C HIS A 106 16.55 -5.21 -6.95
N SER A 107 17.60 -5.93 -6.58
CA SER A 107 18.28 -6.92 -7.45
C SER A 107 17.33 -8.07 -7.81
N ILE A 108 16.61 -8.62 -6.84
CA ILE A 108 15.60 -9.66 -7.07
C ILE A 108 14.55 -9.18 -8.10
N CYS A 109 14.00 -7.98 -7.92
CA CYS A 109 13.00 -7.45 -8.85
C CYS A 109 13.57 -7.22 -10.25
N PHE A 110 14.81 -6.75 -10.34
CA PHE A 110 15.48 -6.56 -11.62
C PHE A 110 15.78 -7.89 -12.32
N ASP A 111 16.18 -8.92 -11.58
CA ASP A 111 16.40 -10.24 -12.13
C ASP A 111 15.11 -10.92 -12.61
N ILE A 112 14.00 -10.74 -11.88
CA ILE A 112 12.68 -11.17 -12.35
C ILE A 112 12.31 -10.47 -13.68
N HIS A 113 12.49 -9.16 -13.75
CA HIS A 113 12.24 -8.39 -14.98
C HIS A 113 13.07 -8.91 -16.17
N LYS A 114 14.39 -9.10 -15.95
CA LYS A 114 15.29 -9.65 -16.98
C LYS A 114 14.86 -11.03 -17.46
N GLU A 115 14.49 -11.90 -16.53
CA GLU A 115 14.08 -13.27 -16.86
C GLU A 115 12.77 -13.28 -17.67
N LEU A 116 11.81 -12.45 -17.29
CA LEU A 116 10.55 -12.30 -18.03
C LEU A 116 10.79 -11.78 -19.44
N LEU A 117 11.64 -10.79 -19.59
CA LEU A 117 11.97 -10.23 -20.89
C LEU A 117 12.74 -11.23 -21.75
N LYS A 118 13.77 -11.90 -21.22
CA LYS A 118 14.59 -12.86 -21.96
C LYS A 118 13.83 -14.11 -22.38
N LYS A 119 13.03 -14.67 -21.46
CA LYS A 119 12.40 -15.97 -21.69
C LYS A 119 11.08 -15.87 -22.45
N TYR A 120 10.35 -14.79 -22.24
CA TYR A 120 8.99 -14.65 -22.72
C TYR A 120 8.76 -13.40 -23.56
N ASP A 121 9.77 -12.56 -23.75
CA ASP A 121 9.63 -11.23 -24.37
C ASP A 121 8.49 -10.42 -23.69
N PHE A 122 8.31 -10.61 -22.37
CA PHE A 122 7.23 -10.02 -21.60
C PHE A 122 7.73 -8.74 -20.92
N PRO A 123 7.28 -7.56 -21.37
CA PRO A 123 7.71 -6.30 -20.80
C PRO A 123 7.07 -6.08 -19.42
N THR A 124 7.86 -5.55 -18.50
CA THR A 124 7.39 -5.12 -17.18
C THR A 124 8.01 -3.77 -16.83
N ASP A 125 7.40 -3.03 -15.91
CA ASP A 125 7.99 -1.84 -15.32
C ASP A 125 8.35 -2.10 -13.86
N ILE A 126 9.40 -1.42 -13.36
CA ILE A 126 9.87 -1.58 -11.99
C ILE A 126 9.81 -0.24 -11.25
N VAL A 127 9.10 -0.22 -10.13
CA VAL A 127 9.04 0.94 -9.25
C VAL A 127 9.97 0.73 -8.06
N PHE A 128 11.16 1.34 -8.12
CA PHE A 128 12.17 1.28 -7.07
C PHE A 128 11.96 2.28 -5.94
N SER A 129 11.17 3.33 -6.16
CA SER A 129 11.00 4.45 -5.23
C SER A 129 10.10 4.11 -4.02
N ARG A 130 10.30 2.93 -3.43
CA ARG A 130 9.57 2.51 -2.23
C ARG A 130 10.56 2.21 -1.10
N PRO A 131 10.24 2.58 0.14
CA PRO A 131 11.21 2.50 1.25
C PRO A 131 11.53 1.08 1.70
N ASN A 132 10.63 0.11 1.47
CA ASN A 132 10.73 -1.24 2.02
C ASN A 132 10.28 -2.35 1.08
N TYR A 133 9.97 -2.03 -0.17
CA TYR A 133 9.62 -3.02 -1.19
C TYR A 133 9.88 -2.47 -2.59
N CYS A 134 9.91 -3.35 -3.56
CA CYS A 134 9.92 -3.02 -4.98
C CYS A 134 8.62 -3.53 -5.62
N LYS A 135 8.09 -2.81 -6.60
CA LYS A 135 6.90 -3.22 -7.34
C LYS A 135 7.27 -3.53 -8.79
N ILE A 136 6.86 -4.69 -9.28
CA ILE A 136 6.90 -5.02 -10.70
C ILE A 136 5.50 -4.83 -11.26
N ASP A 137 5.35 -3.95 -12.23
CA ASP A 137 4.10 -3.74 -12.94
C ASP A 137 4.06 -4.61 -14.19
N LEU A 138 3.07 -5.49 -14.26
CA LEU A 138 2.86 -6.44 -15.35
C LEU A 138 2.05 -5.86 -16.51
N MET A 139 1.53 -4.63 -16.37
CA MET A 139 0.68 -3.99 -17.36
C MET A 139 1.22 -2.58 -17.69
N VAL A 140 2.37 -2.54 -18.32
CA VAL A 140 3.13 -1.31 -18.61
C VAL A 140 2.34 -0.31 -19.46
N SER A 141 1.50 -0.80 -20.37
CA SER A 141 0.70 0.03 -21.28
C SER A 141 -0.67 0.43 -20.72
N SER A 142 -1.02 0.00 -19.51
CA SER A 142 -2.33 0.30 -18.95
C SER A 142 -2.39 1.74 -18.43
N GLN A 143 -3.31 2.52 -18.96
CA GLN A 143 -3.66 3.84 -18.41
C GLN A 143 -4.59 3.65 -17.22
N ARG A 144 -4.05 3.18 -16.10
CA ARG A 144 -4.86 2.91 -14.88
C ARG A 144 -5.41 4.17 -14.23
N GLY A 145 -4.85 5.34 -14.51
CA GLY A 145 -5.22 6.56 -13.83
C GLY A 145 -5.09 6.41 -12.31
N ASP A 146 -6.15 6.76 -11.57
CA ASP A 146 -6.19 6.66 -10.10
C ASP A 146 -6.85 5.37 -9.59
N GLN A 147 -7.07 4.38 -10.45
CA GLN A 147 -7.70 3.12 -10.05
C GLN A 147 -6.78 2.30 -9.16
N LEU A 148 -7.27 1.94 -7.98
CA LEU A 148 -6.52 1.20 -6.96
C LEU A 148 -6.53 -0.31 -7.19
N PHE A 149 -7.55 -0.82 -7.86
CA PHE A 149 -7.77 -2.23 -8.09
C PHE A 149 -7.86 -2.52 -9.59
N LEU A 150 -7.38 -3.71 -9.98
CA LEU A 150 -7.63 -4.23 -11.32
C LEU A 150 -9.13 -4.45 -11.49
N GLN A 151 -9.70 -3.85 -12.51
CA GLN A 151 -11.06 -4.17 -12.94
C GLN A 151 -11.09 -5.56 -13.58
N GLU A 152 -12.25 -6.20 -13.65
CA GLU A 152 -12.39 -7.53 -14.26
C GLU A 152 -11.83 -7.59 -15.69
N ASN A 153 -12.07 -6.56 -16.48
CA ASN A 153 -11.51 -6.43 -17.83
C ASN A 153 -9.98 -6.32 -17.85
N GLU A 154 -9.35 -5.61 -16.88
CA GLU A 154 -7.88 -5.52 -16.80
C GLU A 154 -7.26 -6.86 -16.41
N LEU A 155 -7.89 -7.64 -15.54
CA LEU A 155 -7.45 -8.98 -15.21
C LEU A 155 -7.55 -9.93 -16.42
N LEU A 156 -8.60 -9.79 -17.23
CA LEU A 156 -8.73 -10.54 -18.48
C LEU A 156 -7.63 -10.16 -19.46
N LEU A 157 -7.39 -8.86 -19.67
CA LEU A 157 -6.32 -8.36 -20.54
C LEU A 157 -4.94 -8.84 -20.09
N LEU A 158 -4.67 -8.87 -18.77
CA LEU A 158 -3.43 -9.43 -18.24
C LEU A 158 -3.31 -10.92 -18.55
N LYS A 159 -4.37 -11.71 -18.34
CA LYS A 159 -4.37 -13.15 -18.65
C LYS A 159 -4.12 -13.41 -20.13
N GLU A 160 -4.75 -12.64 -21.01
CA GLU A 160 -4.54 -12.73 -22.46
C GLU A 160 -3.11 -12.31 -22.85
N SER A 161 -2.57 -11.28 -22.23
CA SER A 161 -1.19 -10.86 -22.44
C SER A 161 -0.20 -11.94 -22.04
N LEU A 162 -0.34 -12.53 -20.84
CA LEU A 162 0.50 -13.63 -20.38
C LEU A 162 0.46 -14.83 -21.34
N LYS A 163 -0.73 -15.20 -21.81
CA LYS A 163 -0.89 -16.28 -22.78
C LYS A 163 -0.21 -15.99 -24.11
N ARG A 164 -0.36 -14.78 -24.65
CA ARG A 164 0.29 -14.37 -25.90
C ARG A 164 1.82 -14.46 -25.84
N HIS A 165 2.40 -14.25 -24.66
CA HIS A 165 3.84 -14.37 -24.43
C HIS A 165 4.26 -15.80 -23.99
N GLY A 166 3.39 -16.81 -24.13
CA GLY A 166 3.71 -18.20 -23.81
C GLY A 166 3.81 -18.51 -22.33
N ILE A 167 3.25 -17.67 -21.46
CA ILE A 167 3.20 -17.89 -20.02
C ILE A 167 1.89 -18.64 -19.69
N GLU A 168 1.82 -19.93 -20.07
CA GLU A 168 0.58 -20.72 -19.99
C GLU A 168 0.04 -20.89 -18.58
N GLY A 169 0.91 -21.04 -17.58
CA GLY A 169 0.55 -21.09 -16.16
C GLY A 169 0.13 -19.74 -15.57
N GLY A 170 0.16 -18.65 -16.35
CA GLY A 170 -0.25 -17.33 -15.93
C GLY A 170 0.49 -16.82 -14.70
N LEU A 171 -0.23 -16.23 -13.76
CA LEU A 171 0.35 -15.66 -12.54
C LEU A 171 1.07 -16.71 -11.66
N SER A 172 0.67 -17.98 -11.70
CA SER A 172 1.34 -19.04 -10.94
C SER A 172 2.77 -19.26 -11.43
N THR A 173 3.00 -19.26 -12.74
CA THR A 173 4.34 -19.36 -13.33
C THR A 173 5.22 -18.17 -12.89
N LEU A 174 4.68 -16.96 -12.89
CA LEU A 174 5.40 -15.77 -12.44
C LEU A 174 5.77 -15.85 -10.95
N LEU A 175 4.86 -16.34 -10.13
CA LEU A 175 5.09 -16.50 -8.69
C LEU A 175 6.19 -17.53 -8.39
N GLU A 176 6.19 -18.67 -9.06
CA GLU A 176 7.24 -19.69 -8.90
C GLU A 176 8.60 -19.18 -9.40
N MET A 177 8.63 -18.45 -10.51
CA MET A 177 9.86 -17.78 -10.97
C MET A 177 10.38 -16.79 -9.92
N ALA A 178 9.51 -15.96 -9.37
CA ALA A 178 9.89 -14.98 -8.34
C ALA A 178 10.43 -15.66 -7.07
N LYS A 179 9.81 -16.76 -6.63
CA LYS A 179 10.29 -17.56 -5.50
C LYS A 179 11.68 -18.16 -5.78
N THR A 180 11.87 -18.72 -6.98
CA THR A 180 13.14 -19.33 -7.37
C THR A 180 14.26 -18.30 -7.39
N ILE A 181 14.04 -17.15 -8.00
CA ILE A 181 15.01 -16.05 -8.03
C ILE A 181 15.27 -15.54 -6.60
N GLY A 182 14.22 -15.28 -5.82
CA GLY A 182 14.36 -14.78 -4.45
C GLY A 182 15.12 -15.74 -3.52
N ALA A 183 15.03 -17.04 -3.75
CA ALA A 183 15.74 -18.04 -2.95
C ALA A 183 17.26 -18.08 -3.22
N SER A 184 17.76 -17.40 -4.24
CA SER A 184 19.20 -17.31 -4.57
C SER A 184 19.89 -16.11 -3.92
N TYR A 185 19.14 -15.26 -3.20
CA TYR A 185 19.62 -14.11 -2.44
C TYR A 185 19.59 -14.36 -0.94
#